data_007224ac02801069901baa3f9b1f2bcd
#
_entry.id   007224ac02801069901baa3f9b1f2bcd
#
_cell.length_a   1.000
_cell.length_b   1.000
_cell.length_c   1.000
_cell.angle_alpha   90.00
_cell.angle_beta   90.00
_cell.angle_gamma   90.00
#
_symmetry.space_group_name_H-M   'P 1'
#
loop_
_entity.id
_entity.type
_entity.pdbx_description
1 polymer ?
#
loop_
_entity_poly.entity_id
_entity_poly.type
_entity_poly.pdbx_seq_one_letter_code
_entity_poly.pdbx_strand_id
1 'polypeptide(L)'
;VSNSSKNQDAAWDFISYLMENGALGMYEAGDRIPAKLADQKLDEIQSNAYTQAFVEQINDGEPMPTVSEMGQLWSIHTNNIRSMWSGEQTPEEAAKNMVTQLKEAIELMNSGK
;
A
#
# COMPACT_ATOMS: atom_id res chain seq x y z
N VAL A 1 9.53 8.01 12.88
CA VAL A 1 9.47 8.45 14.30
C VAL A 1 9.02 9.89 14.34
N SER A 2 8.06 10.23 15.22
CA SER A 2 7.58 11.62 15.35
C SER A 2 8.64 12.53 15.99
N ASN A 3 8.79 13.74 15.46
CA ASN A 3 9.68 14.76 16.04
C ASN A 3 9.27 15.18 17.45
N SER A 4 8.00 14.97 17.83
CA SER A 4 7.50 15.27 19.19
C SER A 4 7.70 14.12 20.19
N SER A 5 8.21 12.97 19.75
CA SER A 5 8.49 11.84 20.64
C SER A 5 9.63 12.17 21.59
N LYS A 6 9.45 11.84 22.87
CA LYS A 6 10.51 11.94 23.89
C LYS A 6 11.40 10.69 23.95
N ASN A 7 11.08 9.66 23.18
CA ASN A 7 11.77 8.35 23.16
C ASN A 7 12.21 8.00 21.73
N GLN A 8 12.83 8.95 21.01
CA GLN A 8 13.20 8.75 19.62
C GLN A 8 14.23 7.65 19.45
N ASP A 9 15.24 7.60 20.30
CA ASP A 9 16.30 6.58 20.24
C ASP A 9 15.71 5.17 20.42
N ALA A 10 14.89 4.96 21.44
CA ALA A 10 14.22 3.68 21.66
C ALA A 10 13.29 3.27 20.51
N ALA A 11 12.65 4.25 19.86
CA ALA A 11 11.84 3.99 18.66
C ALA A 11 12.68 3.57 17.45
N TRP A 12 13.85 4.16 17.27
CA TRP A 12 14.79 3.75 16.23
C TRP A 12 15.42 2.38 16.51
N ASP A 13 15.76 2.08 17.77
CA ASP A 13 16.24 0.76 18.18
C ASP A 13 15.19 -0.32 17.89
N PHE A 14 13.92 -0.04 18.20
CA PHE A 14 12.81 -0.96 17.88
C PHE A 14 12.65 -1.18 16.39
N ILE A 15 12.70 -0.11 15.57
CA ILE A 15 12.61 -0.21 14.11
C ILE A 15 13.77 -1.05 13.56
N SER A 16 14.99 -0.80 14.02
CA SER A 16 16.18 -1.56 13.61
C SER A 16 16.05 -3.03 13.97
N TYR A 17 15.64 -3.33 15.21
CA TYR A 17 15.37 -4.69 15.65
C TYR A 17 14.32 -5.40 14.79
N LEU A 18 13.21 -4.72 14.50
CA LEU A 18 12.15 -5.26 13.66
C LEU A 18 12.62 -5.54 12.22
N MET A 19 13.42 -4.63 11.66
CA MET A 19 13.98 -4.80 10.31
C MET A 19 15.01 -5.94 10.23
N GLU A 20 15.68 -6.25 11.32
CA GLU A 20 16.67 -7.33 11.36
C GLU A 20 16.06 -8.70 11.68
N ASN A 21 15.00 -8.74 12.49
CA ASN A 21 14.47 -9.98 13.08
C ASN A 21 13.01 -10.27 12.76
N GLY A 22 12.26 -9.31 12.22
CA GLY A 22 10.81 -9.41 12.10
C GLY A 22 10.30 -10.11 10.83
N ALA A 23 11.15 -10.32 9.83
CA ALA A 23 10.73 -10.78 8.50
C ALA A 23 9.95 -12.09 8.54
N LEU A 24 10.52 -13.12 9.17
CA LEU A 24 9.93 -14.45 9.22
C LEU A 24 8.64 -14.47 10.06
N GLY A 25 8.66 -13.84 11.23
CA GLY A 25 7.47 -13.76 12.09
C GLY A 25 6.29 -13.02 11.44
N MET A 26 6.54 -11.99 10.64
CA MET A 26 5.50 -11.29 9.88
C MET A 26 4.99 -12.11 8.70
N TYR A 27 5.86 -12.88 8.07
CA TYR A 27 5.49 -13.80 7.01
C TYR A 27 4.62 -14.95 7.56
N GLU A 28 5.04 -15.62 8.61
CA GLU A 28 4.32 -16.73 9.26
C GLU A 28 2.95 -16.30 9.83
N ALA A 29 2.86 -15.08 10.36
CA ALA A 29 1.63 -14.57 10.96
C ALA A 29 0.58 -14.07 9.95
N GLY A 30 0.97 -13.76 8.72
CA GLY A 30 0.03 -13.15 7.77
C GLY A 30 0.52 -13.06 6.33
N ASP A 31 1.38 -13.96 5.90
CA ASP A 31 1.93 -14.02 4.52
C ASP A 31 2.51 -12.68 4.03
N ARG A 32 3.05 -11.86 4.96
CA ARG A 32 3.61 -10.55 4.63
C ARG A 32 4.98 -10.72 3.97
N ILE A 33 5.04 -10.48 2.66
CA ILE A 33 6.31 -10.53 1.91
C ILE A 33 7.24 -9.45 2.44
N PRO A 34 8.48 -9.79 2.88
CA PRO A 34 9.42 -8.81 3.37
C PRO A 34 9.80 -7.77 2.31
N ALA A 35 9.89 -6.50 2.71
CA ALA A 35 10.37 -5.43 1.84
C ALA A 35 11.89 -5.52 1.57
N LYS A 36 12.65 -6.12 2.48
CA LYS A 36 14.10 -6.31 2.35
C LYS A 36 14.39 -7.47 1.42
N LEU A 37 15.07 -7.20 0.31
CA LEU A 37 15.36 -8.18 -0.75
C LEU A 37 16.13 -9.41 -0.26
N ALA A 38 17.00 -9.25 0.74
CA ALA A 38 17.73 -10.36 1.33
C ALA A 38 16.78 -11.35 2.03
N ASP A 39 15.77 -10.83 2.72
CA ASP A 39 14.81 -11.64 3.47
C ASP A 39 13.83 -12.37 2.54
N GLN A 40 13.56 -11.82 1.35
CA GLN A 40 12.77 -12.52 0.32
C GLN A 40 13.45 -13.82 -0.18
N LYS A 41 14.74 -13.99 0.07
CA LYS A 41 15.53 -15.17 -0.31
C LYS A 41 15.58 -16.25 0.77
N LEU A 42 14.88 -16.07 1.89
CA LEU A 42 14.76 -17.10 2.93
C LEU A 42 14.05 -18.34 2.38
N ASP A 43 14.50 -19.51 2.77
CA ASP A 43 13.99 -20.79 2.26
C ASP A 43 12.47 -20.96 2.50
N GLU A 44 11.98 -20.48 3.62
CA GLU A 44 10.56 -20.50 3.99
C GLU A 44 9.70 -19.68 3.01
N ILE A 45 10.24 -18.60 2.49
CA ILE A 45 9.56 -17.73 1.50
C ILE A 45 9.73 -18.31 0.09
N GLN A 46 10.93 -18.78 -0.23
CA GLN A 46 11.23 -19.34 -1.54
C GLN A 46 10.50 -20.67 -1.83
N SER A 47 10.20 -21.45 -0.81
CA SER A 47 9.51 -22.75 -0.96
C SER A 47 8.02 -22.62 -1.24
N ASN A 48 7.42 -21.45 -1.03
CA ASN A 48 5.99 -21.21 -1.24
C ASN A 48 5.73 -20.70 -2.67
N ALA A 49 5.20 -21.55 -3.54
CA ALA A 49 4.94 -21.21 -4.94
C ALA A 49 3.96 -20.02 -5.12
N TYR A 50 2.99 -19.85 -4.22
CA TYR A 50 2.08 -18.68 -4.26
C TYR A 50 2.83 -17.40 -3.94
N THR A 51 3.67 -17.44 -2.90
CA THR A 51 4.50 -16.27 -2.53
C THR A 51 5.46 -15.89 -3.64
N GLN A 52 6.05 -16.87 -4.34
CA GLN A 52 6.95 -16.59 -5.46
C GLN A 52 6.27 -15.84 -6.60
N ALA A 53 5.03 -16.18 -6.95
CA ALA A 53 4.29 -15.44 -7.97
C ALA A 53 4.11 -13.96 -7.61
N PHE A 54 3.90 -13.65 -6.32
CA PHE A 54 3.83 -12.26 -5.85
C PHE A 54 5.20 -11.59 -5.81
N VAL A 55 6.26 -12.30 -5.43
CA VAL A 55 7.64 -11.76 -5.44
C VAL A 55 8.07 -11.39 -6.86
N GLU A 56 7.77 -12.25 -7.84
CA GLU A 56 8.01 -11.95 -9.26
C GLU A 56 7.23 -10.70 -9.70
N GLN A 57 5.95 -10.62 -9.35
CA GLN A 57 5.10 -9.46 -9.69
C GLN A 57 5.59 -8.16 -9.02
N ILE A 58 6.12 -8.22 -7.80
CA ILE A 58 6.70 -7.05 -7.12
C ILE A 58 7.90 -6.49 -7.90
N ASN A 59 8.72 -7.36 -8.49
CA ASN A 59 9.89 -6.93 -9.26
C ASN A 59 9.50 -6.18 -10.56
N ASP A 60 8.35 -6.53 -11.14
CA ASP A 60 7.79 -5.89 -12.33
C ASP A 60 6.80 -4.76 -11.97
N GLY A 61 6.51 -4.60 -10.69
CA GLY A 61 5.52 -3.64 -10.19
C GLY A 61 6.03 -2.20 -10.19
N GLU A 62 5.14 -1.28 -10.54
CA GLU A 62 5.38 0.15 -10.38
C GLU A 62 4.88 0.62 -9.01
N PRO A 63 5.73 1.24 -8.17
CA PRO A 63 5.33 1.69 -6.84
C PRO A 63 4.23 2.75 -6.93
N MET A 64 3.27 2.68 -6.01
CA MET A 64 2.25 3.71 -5.89
C MET A 64 2.92 5.07 -5.60
N PRO A 65 2.51 6.15 -6.29
CA PRO A 65 3.01 7.49 -6.00
C PRO A 65 2.81 7.90 -4.54
N THR A 66 3.82 8.49 -3.93
CA THR A 66 3.81 8.92 -2.51
C THR A 66 3.35 10.37 -2.33
N VAL A 67 2.63 10.92 -3.32
CA VAL A 67 2.07 12.27 -3.25
C VAL A 67 0.82 12.33 -2.39
N SER A 68 0.57 13.47 -1.74
CA SER A 68 -0.57 13.65 -0.82
C SER A 68 -1.93 13.44 -1.48
N GLU A 69 -2.01 13.71 -2.78
CA GLU A 69 -3.19 13.54 -3.63
C GLU A 69 -3.70 12.10 -3.69
N MET A 70 -2.80 11.13 -3.54
CA MET A 70 -3.17 9.71 -3.50
C MET A 70 -4.12 9.35 -2.36
N GLY A 71 -4.14 10.14 -1.29
CA GLY A 71 -5.09 9.97 -0.19
C GLY A 71 -6.55 10.10 -0.63
N GLN A 72 -6.82 10.88 -1.68
CA GLN A 72 -8.17 11.09 -2.21
C GLN A 72 -8.68 9.89 -3.02
N LEU A 73 -7.78 9.08 -3.56
CA LEU A 73 -8.15 7.98 -4.44
C LEU A 73 -9.00 6.89 -3.75
N TRP A 74 -8.68 6.56 -2.51
CA TRP A 74 -9.22 5.35 -1.87
C TRP A 74 -10.73 5.35 -1.68
N SER A 75 -11.29 6.43 -1.16
CA SER A 75 -12.74 6.55 -0.96
C SER A 75 -13.49 6.65 -2.30
N ILE A 76 -12.97 7.44 -3.23
CA ILE A 76 -13.54 7.61 -4.57
C ILE A 76 -13.56 6.29 -5.32
N HIS A 77 -12.43 5.57 -5.35
CA HIS A 77 -12.32 4.24 -5.95
C HIS A 77 -13.32 3.27 -5.33
N THR A 78 -13.31 3.12 -4.01
CA THR A 78 -14.16 2.15 -3.30
C THR A 78 -15.65 2.41 -3.56
N ASN A 79 -16.08 3.68 -3.53
CA ASN A 79 -17.48 4.02 -3.76
C ASN A 79 -17.94 3.71 -5.18
N ASN A 80 -17.15 4.09 -6.19
CA ASN A 80 -17.50 3.83 -7.59
C ASN A 80 -17.46 2.33 -7.93
N ILE A 81 -16.49 1.57 -7.42
CA ILE A 81 -16.45 0.12 -7.59
C ILE A 81 -17.67 -0.55 -6.94
N ARG A 82 -18.06 -0.10 -5.74
CA ARG A 82 -19.25 -0.63 -5.05
C ARG A 82 -20.52 -0.37 -5.86
N SER A 83 -20.73 0.86 -6.34
CA SER A 83 -21.89 1.21 -7.17
C SER A 83 -21.90 0.47 -8.51
N MET A 84 -20.75 0.19 -9.08
CA MET A 84 -20.63 -0.67 -10.25
C MET A 84 -21.06 -2.11 -9.95
N TRP A 85 -20.62 -2.69 -8.84
CA TRP A 85 -21.00 -4.05 -8.42
C TRP A 85 -22.47 -4.18 -8.02
N SER A 86 -23.08 -3.13 -7.48
CA SER A 86 -24.50 -3.11 -7.18
C SER A 86 -25.39 -2.90 -8.41
N GLY A 87 -24.80 -2.60 -9.57
CA GLY A 87 -25.52 -2.33 -10.81
C GLY A 87 -26.10 -0.92 -10.91
N GLU A 88 -25.70 0.00 -10.02
CA GLU A 88 -26.14 1.40 -10.03
C GLU A 88 -25.46 2.21 -11.15
N GLN A 89 -24.32 1.77 -11.62
CA GLN A 89 -23.59 2.38 -12.75
C GLN A 89 -22.84 1.31 -13.56
N THR A 90 -22.61 1.61 -14.83
CA THR A 90 -21.80 0.77 -15.71
C THR A 90 -20.31 0.90 -15.39
N PRO A 91 -19.45 -0.04 -15.84
CA PRO A 91 -17.98 0.09 -15.70
C PRO A 91 -17.43 1.39 -16.30
N GLU A 92 -17.96 1.81 -17.44
CA GLU A 92 -17.58 3.04 -18.13
C GLU A 92 -17.95 4.28 -17.33
N GLU A 93 -19.17 4.30 -16.76
CA GLU A 93 -19.62 5.39 -15.88
C GLU A 93 -18.78 5.44 -14.59
N ALA A 94 -18.49 4.29 -13.98
CA ALA A 94 -17.65 4.21 -12.80
C ALA A 94 -16.25 4.78 -13.06
N ALA A 95 -15.63 4.39 -14.15
CA ALA A 95 -14.31 4.89 -14.54
C ALA A 95 -14.32 6.41 -14.78
N LYS A 96 -15.31 6.93 -15.50
CA LYS A 96 -15.46 8.37 -15.76
C LYS A 96 -15.70 9.15 -14.48
N ASN A 97 -16.56 8.64 -13.60
CA ASN A 97 -16.89 9.28 -12.32
C ASN A 97 -15.66 9.30 -11.39
N MET A 98 -14.88 8.22 -11.32
CA MET A 98 -13.63 8.19 -10.55
C MET A 98 -12.67 9.30 -11.00
N VAL A 99 -12.44 9.43 -12.31
CA VAL A 99 -11.54 10.46 -12.85
C VAL A 99 -12.05 11.88 -12.54
N THR A 100 -13.35 12.12 -12.69
CA THR A 100 -13.95 13.44 -12.44
C THR A 100 -13.84 13.80 -10.95
N GLN A 101 -14.29 12.92 -10.07
CA GLN A 101 -14.27 13.14 -8.63
C GLN A 101 -12.84 13.31 -8.09
N LEU A 102 -11.87 12.55 -8.63
CA LEU A 102 -10.48 12.68 -8.23
C LEU A 102 -9.91 14.06 -8.61
N LYS A 103 -10.19 14.54 -9.83
CA LYS A 103 -9.77 15.87 -10.26
C LYS A 103 -10.36 16.97 -9.36
N GLU A 104 -11.65 16.92 -9.10
CA GLU A 104 -12.34 17.88 -8.22
C GLU A 104 -11.75 17.86 -6.79
N ALA A 105 -11.49 16.68 -6.24
CA ALA A 105 -10.89 16.53 -4.91
C ALA A 105 -9.47 17.13 -4.84
N ILE A 106 -8.66 16.91 -5.88
CA ILE A 106 -7.31 17.49 -5.99
C ILE A 106 -7.38 19.01 -6.13
N GLU A 107 -8.28 19.55 -6.94
CA GLU A 107 -8.47 20.99 -7.09
C GLU A 107 -8.87 21.65 -5.77
N LEU A 108 -9.82 21.05 -5.03
CA LEU A 108 -10.21 21.53 -3.70
C LEU A 108 -9.05 21.50 -2.70
N MET A 109 -8.26 20.45 -2.69
CA MET A 109 -7.09 20.34 -1.82
C MET A 109 -6.04 21.41 -2.12
N ASN A 110 -5.86 21.76 -3.38
CA ASN A 110 -4.90 22.77 -3.82
C ASN A 110 -5.42 24.22 -3.64
N SER A 111 -6.72 24.43 -3.68
CA SER A 111 -7.34 25.75 -3.44
C SER A 111 -7.39 26.16 -1.97
N GLY A 112 -7.24 25.22 -1.06
CA GLY A 112 -7.19 25.46 0.39
C GLY A 112 -5.79 25.76 0.95
N LYS A 113 -4.78 25.84 0.08
CA LYS A 113 -3.42 26.27 0.41
C LYS A 113 -3.21 27.73 0.00
#